data_21da39f80b857541d1f8f9309db8542f
#
_entry.id   21da39f80b857541d1f8f9309db8542f
#
_cell.length_a   1.000
_cell.length_b   1.000
_cell.length_c   1.000
_cell.angle_alpha   90.00
_cell.angle_beta   90.00
_cell.angle_gamma   90.00
#
_symmetry.space_group_name_H-M   'P 1'
#
loop_
_entity.id
_entity.type
_entity.pdbx_description
1 polymer ?
#
loop_
_entity_poly.entity_id
_entity_poly.type
_entity_poly.pdbx_seq_one_letter_code
_entity_poly.pdbx_strand_id
1 'polypeptide(L)'
;MSSIKEKFNQISPSEFFYSNRDLAGFSNPTRSLYTAVREFVENALDACDQKGILPDVHLTIKAVDPEKSDPKPYILTVKDNGPGIDAEHIPLAFGTVLYGSKFGLKQARGMFGLGATMAILYGQITTNKPVTVKSCADGQTQNQFEILLDIQKNKPVIVKHITKDAAKKGLSVSICLEGDYSKAGNKIRDYVYETSLITPYASITFDDPKGQKFSHPRFVKDIPPPPTIIRPHPHGIDVERIRRMIVESQFEIPTIDDAMIEKVRKDLGLSVKKLSFTSIMEKAKKKWKTLPRQVRVVIALMSFLKMDFEKLNKIRIEDIDMPNKKLFYWDFGDSQSKSIDMDPESQYYKQLTNTVQGEPLTTFLTKRFQRVGPTTALKFAAFAKLKPEKRMGTLTNQELVNLSDALQKFDDFMAPDSSCLAPLGAEPLEKGIKKFFNPDFVAVVQRPASAYSGFPFIIEMGIAYGGDIKSGGPHVYRYANRIPLLYDEGSDVVIKVVNDTDWGRYKVKGEPPFIIVSHICSTRIPYKTAGKENVADRQEIERELRLALQYLSRKLSSFMSKRGQAEMAKKRANLYAKYIPMIAEFCTELSGKKKEPNYKKMLETEIAFETKKAVKEENEIGNK
;
A
#
# COMPACT_ATOMS: atom_id res chain seq x y z
N MET A 1 1.73 -54.06 -4.55
CA MET A 1 1.62 -52.60 -4.55
C MET A 1 1.99 -52.14 -3.16
N SER A 2 3.19 -51.55 -2.98
CA SER A 2 3.62 -51.00 -1.71
C SER A 2 2.80 -49.73 -1.45
N SER A 3 2.07 -49.69 -0.34
CA SER A 3 1.37 -48.50 0.11
C SER A 3 2.40 -47.37 0.34
N ILE A 4 2.35 -46.31 -0.47
CA ILE A 4 3.10 -45.07 -0.21
C ILE A 4 2.54 -44.52 1.11
N LYS A 5 3.30 -44.65 2.18
CA LYS A 5 2.98 -43.98 3.46
C LYS A 5 3.10 -42.47 3.23
N GLU A 6 2.00 -41.75 3.35
CA GLU A 6 2.01 -40.27 3.38
C GLU A 6 2.94 -39.80 4.50
N LYS A 7 3.97 -39.02 4.13
CA LYS A 7 4.85 -38.34 5.08
C LYS A 7 4.38 -36.90 5.24
N PHE A 8 4.07 -36.50 6.45
CA PHE A 8 3.83 -35.09 6.78
C PHE A 8 5.16 -34.34 6.78
N ASN A 9 5.29 -33.34 5.90
CA ASN A 9 6.47 -32.50 5.79
C ASN A 9 6.07 -31.04 5.94
N GLN A 10 6.89 -30.25 6.65
CA GLN A 10 6.79 -28.80 6.68
C GLN A 10 7.68 -28.25 5.58
N ILE A 11 7.13 -27.35 4.74
CA ILE A 11 7.86 -26.66 3.68
C ILE A 11 8.13 -25.22 4.06
N SER A 12 9.21 -24.62 3.53
CA SER A 12 9.53 -23.21 3.74
C SER A 12 8.61 -22.29 2.92
N PRO A 13 8.48 -20.98 3.27
CA PRO A 13 7.75 -20.03 2.44
C PRO A 13 8.26 -19.97 1.00
N SER A 14 9.56 -20.02 0.78
CA SER A 14 10.17 -20.00 -0.55
C SER A 14 9.86 -21.28 -1.35
N GLU A 15 9.82 -22.45 -0.72
CA GLU A 15 9.45 -23.71 -1.33
C GLU A 15 7.96 -23.75 -1.71
N PHE A 16 7.10 -23.19 -0.85
CA PHE A 16 5.68 -23.00 -1.16
C PHE A 16 5.49 -22.18 -2.43
N PHE A 17 6.12 -21.02 -2.52
CA PHE A 17 6.01 -20.15 -3.69
C PHE A 17 6.77 -20.69 -4.92
N TYR A 18 7.81 -21.47 -4.73
CA TYR A 18 8.46 -22.19 -5.84
C TYR A 18 7.46 -23.08 -6.59
N SER A 19 6.62 -23.80 -5.84
CA SER A 19 5.60 -24.69 -6.40
C SER A 19 4.32 -23.95 -6.82
N ASN A 20 4.03 -22.76 -6.26
CA ASN A 20 2.77 -22.01 -6.44
C ASN A 20 3.02 -20.55 -6.90
N ARG A 21 3.95 -20.37 -7.84
CA ARG A 21 4.34 -19.03 -8.33
C ARG A 21 3.21 -18.24 -9.00
N ASP A 22 2.20 -18.93 -9.52
CA ASP A 22 1.01 -18.32 -10.14
C ASP A 22 0.23 -17.44 -9.15
N LEU A 23 0.21 -17.81 -7.85
CA LEU A 23 -0.43 -17.02 -6.80
C LEU A 23 0.19 -15.63 -6.64
N ALA A 24 1.48 -15.48 -6.98
CA ALA A 24 2.18 -14.20 -6.93
C ALA A 24 2.23 -13.46 -8.28
N GLY A 25 1.52 -13.99 -9.31
CA GLY A 25 1.46 -13.36 -10.63
C GLY A 25 2.58 -13.75 -11.59
N PHE A 26 3.30 -14.86 -11.33
CA PHE A 26 4.39 -15.39 -12.16
C PHE A 26 3.99 -16.67 -12.91
N SER A 27 2.81 -16.62 -13.57
CA SER A 27 2.20 -17.78 -14.24
C SER A 27 2.82 -18.14 -15.59
N ASN A 28 3.29 -17.16 -16.34
CA ASN A 28 3.89 -17.33 -17.66
C ASN A 28 4.92 -16.23 -17.97
N PRO A 29 5.80 -16.38 -18.96
CA PRO A 29 6.87 -15.43 -19.27
C PRO A 29 6.38 -13.99 -19.54
N THR A 30 5.23 -13.82 -20.22
CA THR A 30 4.62 -12.50 -20.50
C THR A 30 4.24 -11.78 -19.21
N ARG A 31 3.49 -12.46 -18.34
CA ARG A 31 2.99 -11.90 -17.10
C ARG A 31 4.11 -11.71 -16.07
N SER A 32 5.06 -12.65 -16.02
CA SER A 32 6.20 -12.59 -15.12
C SER A 32 7.10 -11.39 -15.39
N LEU A 33 7.38 -11.08 -16.67
CA LEU A 33 8.17 -9.89 -17.03
C LEU A 33 7.45 -8.60 -16.61
N TYR A 34 6.15 -8.48 -16.90
CA TYR A 34 5.34 -7.33 -16.46
C TYR A 34 5.29 -7.20 -14.93
N THR A 35 5.03 -8.30 -14.22
CA THR A 35 4.93 -8.30 -12.75
C THR A 35 6.26 -7.90 -12.12
N ALA A 36 7.39 -8.41 -12.62
CA ALA A 36 8.72 -8.04 -12.14
C ALA A 36 9.01 -6.54 -12.32
N VAL A 37 8.68 -5.98 -13.50
CA VAL A 37 8.80 -4.53 -13.75
C VAL A 37 7.99 -3.75 -12.73
N ARG A 38 6.72 -4.10 -12.55
CA ARG A 38 5.81 -3.43 -11.63
C ARG A 38 6.36 -3.44 -10.20
N GLU A 39 6.71 -4.61 -9.68
CA GLU A 39 7.17 -4.75 -8.29
C GLU A 39 8.45 -3.97 -7.99
N PHE A 40 9.41 -3.93 -8.92
CA PHE A 40 10.65 -3.15 -8.71
C PHE A 40 10.42 -1.65 -8.85
N VAL A 41 9.61 -1.19 -9.81
CA VAL A 41 9.27 0.24 -9.96
C VAL A 41 8.46 0.73 -8.76
N GLU A 42 7.47 -0.06 -8.29
CA GLU A 42 6.70 0.25 -7.08
C GLU A 42 7.60 0.39 -5.84
N ASN A 43 8.57 -0.50 -5.68
CA ASN A 43 9.52 -0.45 -4.56
C ASN A 43 10.44 0.78 -4.63
N ALA A 44 10.91 1.15 -5.82
CA ALA A 44 11.71 2.34 -6.06
C ALA A 44 10.94 3.62 -5.70
N LEU A 45 9.69 3.74 -6.18
CA LEU A 45 8.81 4.88 -5.86
C LEU A 45 8.48 4.94 -4.37
N ASP A 46 8.15 3.79 -3.74
CA ASP A 46 7.85 3.72 -2.30
C ASP A 46 9.04 4.13 -1.43
N ALA A 47 10.27 3.75 -1.82
CA ALA A 47 11.48 4.10 -1.08
C ALA A 47 11.70 5.62 -1.06
N CYS A 48 11.47 6.28 -2.20
CA CYS A 48 11.55 7.73 -2.32
C CYS A 48 10.40 8.43 -1.56
N ASP A 49 9.15 8.01 -1.78
CA ASP A 49 7.94 8.59 -1.15
C ASP A 49 8.03 8.55 0.37
N GLN A 50 8.53 7.44 0.95
CA GLN A 50 8.66 7.30 2.40
C GLN A 50 9.67 8.26 3.05
N LYS A 51 10.59 8.79 2.26
CA LYS A 51 11.62 9.74 2.71
C LYS A 51 11.41 11.16 2.20
N GLY A 52 10.32 11.40 1.46
CA GLY A 52 10.06 12.71 0.86
C GLY A 52 11.09 13.11 -0.21
N ILE A 53 11.66 12.13 -0.90
CA ILE A 53 12.62 12.34 -1.99
C ILE A 53 11.86 12.34 -3.31
N LEU A 54 12.05 13.37 -4.16
CA LEU A 54 11.51 13.41 -5.51
C LEU A 54 12.08 12.24 -6.33
N PRO A 55 11.24 11.26 -6.78
CA PRO A 55 11.77 10.06 -7.40
C PRO A 55 12.36 10.31 -8.80
N ASP A 56 13.54 9.77 -9.03
CA ASP A 56 14.14 9.57 -10.35
C ASP A 56 14.33 8.06 -10.56
N VAL A 57 13.45 7.45 -11.35
CA VAL A 57 13.44 6.00 -11.57
C VAL A 57 13.85 5.70 -13.01
N HIS A 58 14.85 4.84 -13.16
CA HIS A 58 15.32 4.38 -14.45
C HIS A 58 15.10 2.88 -14.62
N LEU A 59 14.23 2.50 -15.52
CA LEU A 59 13.91 1.13 -15.92
C LEU A 59 14.65 0.77 -17.20
N THR A 60 15.33 -0.37 -17.22
CA THR A 60 15.99 -0.89 -18.42
C THR A 60 15.65 -2.37 -18.58
N ILE A 61 15.26 -2.76 -19.78
CA ILE A 61 15.07 -4.16 -20.17
C ILE A 61 15.98 -4.45 -21.37
N LYS A 62 16.86 -5.45 -21.23
CA LYS A 62 17.78 -5.87 -22.29
C LYS A 62 17.63 -7.35 -22.55
N ALA A 63 17.51 -7.76 -23.82
CA ALA A 63 17.61 -9.17 -24.18
C ALA A 63 19.04 -9.66 -23.95
N VAL A 64 19.20 -10.86 -23.37
CA VAL A 64 20.52 -11.50 -23.23
C VAL A 64 21.04 -11.90 -24.60
N ASP A 65 20.15 -12.45 -25.41
CA ASP A 65 20.41 -12.80 -26.80
C ASP A 65 19.33 -12.13 -27.68
N PRO A 66 19.65 -11.04 -28.37
CA PRO A 66 18.70 -10.31 -29.21
C PRO A 66 18.15 -11.16 -30.37
N GLU A 67 18.94 -12.07 -30.92
CA GLU A 67 18.57 -12.88 -32.11
C GLU A 67 17.58 -14.01 -31.79
N LYS A 68 17.49 -14.39 -30.52
CA LYS A 68 16.57 -15.45 -30.10
C LYS A 68 15.13 -14.92 -30.08
N SER A 69 14.17 -15.76 -30.53
CA SER A 69 12.73 -15.45 -30.43
C SER A 69 12.23 -15.51 -28.98
N ASP A 70 11.13 -14.79 -28.68
CA ASP A 70 10.44 -14.89 -27.39
C ASP A 70 9.68 -16.21 -27.24
N PRO A 71 9.58 -16.78 -26.01
CA PRO A 71 10.18 -16.29 -24.77
C PRO A 71 11.69 -16.53 -24.70
N LYS A 72 12.42 -15.57 -24.10
CA LYS A 72 13.89 -15.60 -23.94
C LYS A 72 14.32 -14.92 -22.66
N PRO A 73 15.58 -15.12 -22.21
CA PRO A 73 16.10 -14.42 -21.05
C PRO A 73 16.27 -12.90 -21.31
N TYR A 74 15.78 -12.11 -20.37
CA TYR A 74 15.96 -10.66 -20.31
C TYR A 74 16.66 -10.24 -19.02
N ILE A 75 17.47 -9.20 -19.10
CA ILE A 75 18.01 -8.51 -17.93
C ILE A 75 17.11 -7.30 -17.66
N LEU A 76 16.41 -7.36 -16.55
CA LEU A 76 15.61 -6.26 -16.02
C LEU A 76 16.44 -5.53 -14.96
N THR A 77 16.60 -4.22 -15.12
CA THR A 77 17.29 -3.35 -14.16
C THR A 77 16.40 -2.18 -13.80
N VAL A 78 16.20 -1.94 -12.50
CA VAL A 78 15.56 -0.73 -11.99
C VAL A 78 16.52 -0.02 -11.07
N LYS A 79 16.72 1.28 -11.32
CA LYS A 79 17.57 2.15 -10.51
C LYS A 79 16.75 3.33 -10.01
N ASP A 80 16.96 3.70 -8.75
CA ASP A 80 16.35 4.88 -8.12
C ASP A 80 17.40 5.75 -7.41
N ASN A 81 16.98 6.96 -7.04
CA ASN A 81 17.72 7.92 -6.24
C ASN A 81 17.25 7.96 -4.77
N GLY A 82 16.61 6.90 -4.31
CA GLY A 82 16.08 6.77 -2.96
C GLY A 82 17.15 6.68 -1.87
N PRO A 83 16.77 6.33 -0.63
CA PRO A 83 17.69 6.32 0.51
C PRO A 83 18.77 5.23 0.44
N GLY A 84 18.63 4.23 -0.46
CA GLY A 84 19.43 3.02 -0.42
C GLY A 84 19.03 2.06 0.71
N ILE A 85 19.77 0.96 0.85
CA ILE A 85 19.62 -0.06 1.91
C ILE A 85 21.00 -0.31 2.49
N ASP A 86 21.11 -0.37 3.82
CA ASP A 86 22.37 -0.67 4.50
C ASP A 86 22.88 -2.08 4.16
N ALA A 87 24.20 -2.23 4.07
CA ALA A 87 24.87 -3.45 3.61
C ALA A 87 24.40 -4.72 4.35
N GLU A 88 24.19 -4.62 5.65
CA GLU A 88 23.76 -5.74 6.51
C GLU A 88 22.34 -6.26 6.18
N HIS A 89 21.46 -5.39 5.67
CA HIS A 89 20.08 -5.73 5.34
C HIS A 89 19.89 -6.20 3.90
N ILE A 90 20.81 -5.90 2.97
CA ILE A 90 20.68 -6.24 1.55
C ILE A 90 20.48 -7.75 1.33
N PRO A 91 21.30 -8.64 1.90
CA PRO A 91 21.13 -10.08 1.67
C PRO A 91 19.77 -10.60 2.10
N LEU A 92 19.28 -10.17 3.26
CA LEU A 92 17.99 -10.58 3.79
C LEU A 92 16.82 -10.00 2.98
N ALA A 93 16.91 -8.74 2.55
CA ALA A 93 15.85 -8.06 1.79
C ALA A 93 15.61 -8.67 0.40
N PHE A 94 16.65 -9.23 -0.22
CA PHE A 94 16.59 -9.79 -1.57
C PHE A 94 16.74 -11.31 -1.66
N GLY A 95 17.15 -11.95 -0.57
CA GLY A 95 17.39 -13.41 -0.50
C GLY A 95 16.52 -14.14 0.54
N THR A 96 15.47 -13.51 1.08
CA THR A 96 14.55 -14.13 2.04
C THR A 96 13.11 -13.73 1.71
N VAL A 97 12.24 -14.71 1.47
CA VAL A 97 10.81 -14.48 1.25
C VAL A 97 10.15 -14.08 2.58
N LEU A 98 9.22 -13.11 2.54
CA LEU A 98 8.54 -12.56 3.72
C LEU A 98 9.47 -11.80 4.69
N TYR A 99 10.57 -11.24 4.21
CA TYR A 99 11.40 -10.32 4.97
C TYR A 99 11.21 -8.88 4.46
N GLY A 100 11.00 -7.92 5.36
CA GLY A 100 10.83 -6.51 5.00
C GLY A 100 10.30 -5.65 6.12
N SER A 101 10.24 -4.34 5.89
CA SER A 101 9.79 -3.31 6.85
C SER A 101 8.36 -2.83 6.62
N LYS A 102 7.62 -3.40 5.65
CA LYS A 102 6.31 -2.88 5.20
C LYS A 102 5.09 -3.60 5.83
N PHE A 103 5.27 -4.37 6.91
CA PHE A 103 4.19 -5.16 7.52
C PHE A 103 3.25 -4.34 8.44
N GLY A 104 3.56 -3.07 8.70
CA GLY A 104 2.70 -2.17 9.48
C GLY A 104 1.50 -1.65 8.69
N LEU A 105 0.46 -1.17 9.40
CA LEU A 105 -0.68 -0.49 8.79
C LEU A 105 -0.26 0.90 8.28
N LYS A 106 0.16 0.94 7.03
CA LYS A 106 0.65 2.14 6.33
C LYS A 106 0.23 2.07 4.87
N GLN A 107 -0.13 3.21 4.30
CA GLN A 107 -0.35 3.29 2.85
C GLN A 107 0.98 3.01 2.13
N ALA A 108 1.01 2.02 1.26
CA ALA A 108 2.15 1.67 0.43
C ALA A 108 1.66 0.98 -0.86
N ARG A 109 2.48 1.02 -1.91
CA ARG A 109 2.25 0.22 -3.13
C ARG A 109 2.50 -1.26 -2.83
N GLY A 110 3.66 -1.58 -2.23
CA GLY A 110 4.00 -2.93 -1.80
C GLY A 110 3.49 -3.24 -0.40
N MET A 111 2.54 -4.18 -0.25
CA MET A 111 1.91 -4.51 1.03
C MET A 111 2.35 -5.87 1.60
N PHE A 112 2.74 -6.83 0.76
CA PHE A 112 2.90 -8.22 1.18
C PHE A 112 4.36 -8.63 1.43
N GLY A 113 5.35 -7.81 1.05
CA GLY A 113 6.76 -8.16 1.17
C GLY A 113 7.18 -9.36 0.30
N LEU A 114 6.40 -9.66 -0.74
CA LEU A 114 6.59 -10.82 -1.62
C LEU A 114 7.10 -10.45 -3.01
N GLY A 115 6.70 -9.30 -3.57
CA GLY A 115 6.82 -9.02 -4.99
C GLY A 115 8.24 -9.10 -5.53
N ALA A 116 9.18 -8.36 -4.93
CA ALA A 116 10.57 -8.36 -5.37
C ALA A 116 11.24 -9.74 -5.20
N THR A 117 11.03 -10.41 -4.04
CA THR A 117 11.61 -11.73 -3.78
C THR A 117 11.02 -12.80 -4.68
N MET A 118 9.74 -12.69 -5.08
CA MET A 118 9.12 -13.58 -6.06
C MET A 118 9.65 -13.36 -7.47
N ALA A 119 9.91 -12.12 -7.88
CA ALA A 119 10.56 -11.80 -9.15
C ALA A 119 11.99 -12.38 -9.20
N ILE A 120 12.74 -12.28 -8.10
CA ILE A 120 14.08 -12.84 -7.97
C ILE A 120 14.03 -14.39 -8.03
N LEU A 121 13.12 -15.00 -7.29
CA LEU A 121 12.92 -16.44 -7.29
C LEU A 121 12.58 -16.96 -8.69
N TYR A 122 11.65 -16.29 -9.40
CA TYR A 122 11.32 -16.62 -10.78
C TYR A 122 12.53 -16.49 -11.72
N GLY A 123 13.29 -15.41 -11.59
CA GLY A 123 14.53 -15.20 -12.35
C GLY A 123 15.56 -16.30 -12.09
N GLN A 124 15.76 -16.66 -10.82
CA GLN A 124 16.68 -17.74 -10.43
C GLN A 124 16.24 -19.10 -11.00
N ILE A 125 14.94 -19.42 -10.94
CA ILE A 125 14.39 -20.69 -11.46
C ILE A 125 14.56 -20.80 -12.97
N THR A 126 14.31 -19.71 -13.71
CA THR A 126 14.28 -19.73 -15.17
C THR A 126 15.66 -19.55 -15.81
N THR A 127 16.62 -18.93 -15.12
CA THR A 127 17.92 -18.58 -15.70
C THR A 127 19.14 -19.08 -14.92
N ASN A 128 18.95 -19.59 -13.70
CA ASN A 128 20.00 -19.98 -12.75
C ASN A 128 21.01 -18.84 -12.44
N LYS A 129 20.58 -17.56 -12.57
CA LYS A 129 21.44 -16.40 -12.31
C LYS A 129 21.10 -15.72 -11.00
N PRO A 130 22.12 -15.19 -10.27
CA PRO A 130 21.88 -14.42 -9.06
C PRO A 130 21.26 -13.07 -9.38
N VAL A 131 20.53 -12.50 -8.40
CA VAL A 131 20.18 -11.09 -8.41
C VAL A 131 21.41 -10.25 -8.10
N THR A 132 21.61 -9.15 -8.85
CA THR A 132 22.66 -8.16 -8.57
C THR A 132 22.01 -6.94 -7.93
N VAL A 133 22.44 -6.57 -6.73
CA VAL A 133 21.98 -5.40 -6.00
C VAL A 133 23.15 -4.45 -5.76
N LYS A 134 22.97 -3.18 -6.15
CA LYS A 134 23.92 -2.10 -5.86
C LYS A 134 23.20 -1.07 -5.00
N SER A 135 23.71 -0.79 -3.82
CA SER A 135 23.11 0.16 -2.88
C SER A 135 24.15 1.10 -2.29
N CYS A 136 23.77 2.35 -2.16
CA CYS A 136 24.52 3.35 -1.42
C CYS A 136 23.57 4.07 -0.47
N ALA A 137 23.67 3.81 0.84
CA ALA A 137 22.81 4.39 1.87
C ALA A 137 23.43 5.62 2.55
N ASP A 138 24.74 5.65 2.69
CA ASP A 138 25.50 6.74 3.33
C ASP A 138 25.82 7.91 2.36
N GLY A 139 25.80 7.67 1.05
CA GLY A 139 26.19 8.63 0.03
C GLY A 139 27.70 8.61 -0.28
N GLN A 140 28.45 7.66 0.28
CA GLN A 140 29.90 7.55 0.14
C GLN A 140 30.32 6.16 -0.35
N THR A 141 29.63 5.12 0.10
CA THR A 141 30.02 3.72 -0.13
C THR A 141 28.93 2.96 -0.87
N GLN A 142 29.22 2.46 -2.06
CA GLN A 142 28.35 1.56 -2.80
C GLN A 142 28.70 0.12 -2.51
N ASN A 143 27.75 -0.62 -1.96
CA ASN A 143 27.83 -2.06 -1.78
C ASN A 143 27.14 -2.76 -2.94
N GLN A 144 27.85 -3.66 -3.64
CA GLN A 144 27.29 -4.52 -4.68
C GLN A 144 27.31 -5.97 -4.21
N PHE A 145 26.11 -6.57 -4.20
CA PHE A 145 25.92 -7.97 -3.86
C PHE A 145 25.39 -8.75 -5.08
N GLU A 146 25.85 -10.00 -5.23
CA GLU A 146 25.22 -11.02 -6.06
C GLU A 146 24.68 -12.10 -5.12
N ILE A 147 23.36 -12.34 -5.16
CA ILE A 147 22.64 -13.12 -4.16
C ILE A 147 21.79 -14.19 -4.86
N LEU A 148 21.84 -15.40 -4.35
CA LEU A 148 20.90 -16.48 -4.62
C LEU A 148 20.02 -16.73 -3.40
N LEU A 149 18.82 -17.22 -3.61
CA LEU A 149 17.89 -17.62 -2.56
C LEU A 149 17.97 -19.14 -2.36
N ASP A 150 18.34 -19.60 -1.15
CA ASP A 150 18.20 -21.00 -0.76
C ASP A 150 16.72 -21.30 -0.54
N ILE A 151 16.10 -22.01 -1.50
CA ILE A 151 14.66 -22.28 -1.54
C ILE A 151 14.23 -23.13 -0.34
N GLN A 152 15.03 -24.11 0.07
CA GLN A 152 14.67 -25.00 1.17
C GLN A 152 14.73 -24.29 2.53
N LYS A 153 15.77 -23.48 2.74
CA LYS A 153 16.02 -22.83 4.02
C LYS A 153 15.41 -21.44 4.13
N ASN A 154 14.92 -20.86 3.01
CA ASN A 154 14.48 -19.46 2.91
C ASN A 154 15.55 -18.48 3.43
N LYS A 155 16.79 -18.63 2.98
CA LYS A 155 17.94 -17.81 3.40
C LYS A 155 18.73 -17.31 2.20
N PRO A 156 19.40 -16.13 2.31
CA PRO A 156 20.26 -15.63 1.26
C PRO A 156 21.56 -16.45 1.18
N VAL A 157 22.02 -16.69 -0.05
CA VAL A 157 23.35 -17.19 -0.37
C VAL A 157 24.10 -16.08 -1.09
N ILE A 158 25.09 -15.48 -0.43
CA ILE A 158 25.91 -14.42 -1.01
C ILE A 158 26.94 -15.06 -1.93
N VAL A 159 26.83 -14.82 -3.24
CA VAL A 159 27.80 -15.31 -4.24
C VAL A 159 28.99 -14.37 -4.33
N LYS A 160 28.72 -13.04 -4.23
CA LYS A 160 29.77 -12.01 -4.35
C LYS A 160 29.38 -10.76 -3.58
N HIS A 161 30.38 -10.12 -2.96
CA HIS A 161 30.23 -8.80 -2.35
C HIS A 161 31.43 -7.92 -2.75
N ILE A 162 31.14 -6.73 -3.25
CA ILE A 162 32.15 -5.74 -3.65
C ILE A 162 31.74 -4.39 -3.08
N THR A 163 32.69 -3.67 -2.54
CA THR A 163 32.52 -2.30 -2.08
C THR A 163 33.27 -1.34 -2.99
N LYS A 164 32.67 -0.20 -3.32
CA LYS A 164 33.26 0.88 -4.16
C LYS A 164 32.85 2.23 -3.60
N ASP A 165 33.65 3.25 -3.90
CA ASP A 165 33.26 4.62 -3.61
C ASP A 165 32.06 5.05 -4.47
N ALA A 166 31.20 5.87 -3.90
CA ALA A 166 30.03 6.42 -4.55
C ALA A 166 29.78 7.84 -4.07
N ALA A 167 29.21 8.68 -4.95
CA ALA A 167 28.93 10.08 -4.64
C ALA A 167 27.44 10.37 -4.38
N LYS A 168 26.56 9.38 -4.55
CA LYS A 168 25.09 9.57 -4.46
C LYS A 168 24.39 8.36 -3.84
N LYS A 169 23.40 8.64 -3.02
CA LYS A 169 22.49 7.62 -2.50
C LYS A 169 21.63 7.02 -3.62
N GLY A 170 21.14 5.80 -3.39
CA GLY A 170 20.21 5.13 -4.29
C GLY A 170 20.38 3.62 -4.28
N LEU A 171 19.47 2.98 -4.99
CA LEU A 171 19.44 1.53 -5.15
C LEU A 171 19.36 1.18 -6.64
N SER A 172 20.04 0.11 -7.04
CA SER A 172 19.88 -0.51 -8.35
C SER A 172 19.76 -2.01 -8.19
N VAL A 173 18.66 -2.57 -8.66
CA VAL A 173 18.40 -4.01 -8.65
C VAL A 173 18.37 -4.51 -10.08
N SER A 174 19.09 -5.59 -10.35
CA SER A 174 19.15 -6.23 -11.67
C SER A 174 18.93 -7.73 -11.54
N ILE A 175 17.94 -8.25 -12.28
CA ILE A 175 17.65 -9.70 -12.37
C ILE A 175 17.69 -10.15 -13.83
N CYS A 176 18.06 -11.42 -14.02
CA CYS A 176 17.85 -12.11 -15.27
C CYS A 176 16.65 -13.02 -15.12
N LEU A 177 15.68 -12.95 -16.04
CA LEU A 177 14.47 -13.78 -16.01
C LEU A 177 14.03 -14.12 -17.43
N GLU A 178 13.35 -15.24 -17.57
CA GLU A 178 12.66 -15.57 -18.82
C GLU A 178 11.44 -14.65 -18.99
N GLY A 179 11.30 -14.04 -20.17
CA GLY A 179 10.23 -13.12 -20.50
C GLY A 179 9.79 -13.21 -21.96
N ASP A 180 8.59 -12.73 -22.24
CA ASP A 180 8.07 -12.52 -23.60
C ASP A 180 7.75 -11.02 -23.77
N TYR A 181 8.75 -10.26 -24.24
CA TYR A 181 8.59 -8.82 -24.45
C TYR A 181 7.71 -8.51 -25.67
N SER A 182 7.62 -9.41 -26.63
CA SER A 182 6.76 -9.23 -27.82
C SER A 182 5.30 -9.04 -27.41
N LYS A 183 4.84 -9.77 -26.40
CA LYS A 183 3.48 -9.69 -25.83
C LYS A 183 3.36 -8.72 -24.65
N ALA A 184 4.38 -8.64 -23.78
CA ALA A 184 4.36 -7.81 -22.59
C ALA A 184 4.67 -6.32 -22.85
N GLY A 185 5.37 -6.01 -23.93
CA GLY A 185 5.94 -4.69 -24.16
C GLY A 185 4.94 -3.54 -24.16
N ASN A 186 3.76 -3.72 -24.78
CA ASN A 186 2.69 -2.71 -24.77
C ASN A 186 2.21 -2.45 -23.32
N LYS A 187 1.94 -3.52 -22.59
CA LYS A 187 1.46 -3.43 -21.20
C LYS A 187 2.50 -2.79 -20.26
N ILE A 188 3.79 -3.02 -20.50
CA ILE A 188 4.88 -2.38 -19.74
C ILE A 188 4.93 -0.88 -20.06
N ARG A 189 4.77 -0.48 -21.32
CA ARG A 189 4.70 0.93 -21.72
C ARG A 189 3.48 1.63 -21.11
N ASP A 190 2.30 0.99 -21.20
CA ASP A 190 1.07 1.51 -20.58
C ASP A 190 1.27 1.69 -19.06
N TYR A 191 1.91 0.72 -18.40
CA TYR A 191 2.22 0.80 -16.97
C TYR A 191 3.12 2.00 -16.64
N VAL A 192 4.19 2.23 -17.40
CA VAL A 192 5.09 3.37 -17.20
C VAL A 192 4.37 4.70 -17.46
N TYR A 193 3.58 4.77 -18.54
CA TYR A 193 2.76 5.93 -18.90
C TYR A 193 1.75 6.27 -17.80
N GLU A 194 0.95 5.31 -17.37
CA GLU A 194 -0.08 5.50 -16.34
C GLU A 194 0.54 5.77 -14.96
N THR A 195 1.67 5.14 -14.63
CA THR A 195 2.41 5.46 -13.40
C THR A 195 2.87 6.91 -13.40
N SER A 196 3.35 7.43 -14.53
CA SER A 196 3.77 8.82 -14.66
C SER A 196 2.62 9.81 -14.55
N LEU A 197 1.41 9.43 -14.97
CA LEU A 197 0.20 10.23 -14.79
C LEU A 197 -0.16 10.39 -13.31
N ILE A 198 -0.14 9.27 -12.56
CA ILE A 198 -0.56 9.27 -11.15
C ILE A 198 0.56 9.63 -10.18
N THR A 199 1.80 9.75 -10.65
CA THR A 199 2.96 10.23 -9.89
C THR A 199 3.64 11.40 -10.60
N PRO A 200 2.94 12.55 -10.75
CA PRO A 200 3.42 13.68 -11.56
C PRO A 200 4.70 14.34 -11.02
N TYR A 201 5.08 14.03 -9.79
CA TYR A 201 6.30 14.47 -9.10
C TYR A 201 7.50 13.52 -9.32
N ALA A 202 7.30 12.38 -10.00
CA ALA A 202 8.37 11.44 -10.34
C ALA A 202 8.86 11.64 -11.76
N SER A 203 10.18 11.49 -11.99
CA SER A 203 10.75 11.31 -13.32
C SER A 203 10.96 9.82 -13.56
N ILE A 204 10.36 9.28 -14.61
CA ILE A 204 10.48 7.86 -14.97
C ILE A 204 11.04 7.76 -16.38
N THR A 205 12.13 7.02 -16.53
CA THR A 205 12.71 6.69 -17.84
C THR A 205 12.69 5.20 -18.07
N PHE A 206 12.39 4.79 -19.29
CA PHE A 206 12.36 3.38 -19.68
C PHE A 206 13.13 3.18 -20.99
N ASP A 207 14.18 2.39 -20.92
CA ASP A 207 14.93 1.91 -22.08
C ASP A 207 14.49 0.48 -22.40
N ASP A 208 13.80 0.30 -23.54
CA ASP A 208 13.24 -0.98 -23.95
C ASP A 208 14.27 -1.87 -24.69
N PRO A 209 14.02 -3.17 -24.83
CA PRO A 209 14.95 -4.08 -25.50
C PRO A 209 15.04 -3.86 -27.03
N LYS A 210 14.18 -3.02 -27.62
CA LYS A 210 14.22 -2.65 -29.06
C LYS A 210 15.01 -1.36 -29.29
N GLY A 211 15.62 -0.79 -28.24
CA GLY A 211 16.39 0.44 -28.30
C GLY A 211 15.57 1.72 -28.24
N GLN A 212 14.25 1.61 -27.99
CA GLN A 212 13.41 2.78 -27.80
C GLN A 212 13.55 3.32 -26.37
N LYS A 213 13.54 4.65 -26.24
CA LYS A 213 13.62 5.33 -24.96
C LYS A 213 12.36 6.14 -24.69
N PHE A 214 11.69 5.81 -23.60
CA PHE A 214 10.50 6.51 -23.11
C PHE A 214 10.92 7.37 -21.91
N SER A 215 10.62 8.65 -21.95
CA SER A 215 10.99 9.59 -20.88
C SER A 215 9.77 10.40 -20.45
N HIS A 216 9.45 10.29 -19.18
CA HIS A 216 8.36 11.03 -18.52
C HIS A 216 8.97 11.88 -17.40
N PRO A 217 9.44 13.10 -17.70
CA PRO A 217 9.99 14.00 -16.69
C PRO A 217 8.88 14.48 -15.75
N ARG A 218 9.22 14.66 -14.48
CA ARG A 218 8.31 15.28 -13.51
C ARG A 218 7.90 16.69 -13.96
N PHE A 219 6.68 17.05 -13.68
CA PHE A 219 6.12 18.38 -13.97
C PHE A 219 5.44 19.02 -12.75
N VAL A 220 5.41 18.30 -11.62
CA VAL A 220 5.03 18.79 -10.29
C VAL A 220 6.25 18.63 -9.37
N LYS A 221 6.52 19.61 -8.53
CA LYS A 221 7.64 19.58 -7.56
C LYS A 221 7.18 19.18 -6.15
N ASP A 222 5.89 19.33 -5.88
CA ASP A 222 5.33 19.02 -4.57
C ASP A 222 5.09 17.51 -4.46
N ILE A 223 5.80 16.88 -3.54
CA ILE A 223 5.60 15.48 -3.21
C ILE A 223 4.54 15.37 -2.11
N PRO A 224 3.58 14.43 -2.20
CA PRO A 224 2.66 14.18 -1.09
C PRO A 224 3.40 13.84 0.20
N PRO A 225 2.89 14.25 1.37
CA PRO A 225 3.55 13.94 2.64
C PRO A 225 3.72 12.43 2.79
N PRO A 226 4.85 11.98 3.39
CA PRO A 226 5.08 10.55 3.60
C PRO A 226 3.96 9.92 4.43
N PRO A 227 3.38 8.78 3.99
CA PRO A 227 2.36 8.11 4.76
C PRO A 227 2.91 7.62 6.11
N THR A 228 2.10 7.66 7.15
CA THR A 228 2.50 7.28 8.51
C THR A 228 1.91 5.95 8.94
N ILE A 229 2.60 5.26 9.86
CA ILE A 229 2.08 4.02 10.48
C ILE A 229 1.05 4.42 11.54
N ILE A 230 -0.11 3.75 11.51
CA ILE A 230 -1.15 3.96 12.51
C ILE A 230 -1.43 2.69 13.31
N ARG A 231 -1.99 2.90 14.52
CA ARG A 231 -2.57 1.80 15.28
C ARG A 231 -3.84 1.29 14.60
N PRO A 232 -4.17 -0.01 14.73
CA PRO A 232 -5.39 -0.55 14.15
C PRO A 232 -6.64 0.11 14.75
N HIS A 233 -7.72 0.14 13.96
CA HIS A 233 -9.04 0.53 14.44
C HIS A 233 -9.78 -0.69 15.00
N PRO A 234 -10.61 -0.55 16.08
CA PRO A 234 -11.33 -1.69 16.65
C PRO A 234 -12.16 -2.49 15.65
N HIS A 235 -12.87 -1.83 14.72
CA HIS A 235 -13.71 -2.49 13.72
C HIS A 235 -12.93 -3.36 12.71
N GLY A 236 -11.61 -3.18 12.58
CA GLY A 236 -10.77 -3.90 11.62
C GLY A 236 -9.99 -5.07 12.23
N ILE A 237 -10.41 -5.55 13.41
CA ILE A 237 -9.67 -6.54 14.19
C ILE A 237 -10.45 -7.86 14.24
N ASP A 238 -9.74 -8.94 13.95
CA ASP A 238 -10.18 -10.31 14.14
C ASP A 238 -9.58 -10.91 15.42
N VAL A 239 -10.08 -12.10 15.78
CA VAL A 239 -9.67 -12.84 17.00
C VAL A 239 -8.16 -13.10 17.03
N GLU A 240 -7.58 -13.49 15.90
CA GLU A 240 -6.16 -13.82 15.81
C GLU A 240 -5.30 -12.56 16.00
N ARG A 241 -5.71 -11.43 15.41
CA ARG A 241 -5.02 -10.17 15.63
C ARG A 241 -5.10 -9.69 17.07
N ILE A 242 -6.25 -9.84 17.74
CA ILE A 242 -6.38 -9.56 19.18
C ILE A 242 -5.40 -10.45 19.95
N ARG A 243 -5.35 -11.75 19.65
CA ARG A 243 -4.45 -12.70 20.32
C ARG A 243 -2.98 -12.24 20.20
N ARG A 244 -2.52 -11.89 18.99
CA ARG A 244 -1.17 -11.35 18.78
C ARG A 244 -0.94 -10.06 19.57
N MET A 245 -1.88 -9.13 19.54
CA MET A 245 -1.77 -7.88 20.29
C MET A 245 -1.74 -8.11 21.79
N ILE A 246 -2.43 -9.14 22.30
CA ILE A 246 -2.36 -9.55 23.72
C ILE A 246 -0.96 -10.08 24.02
N VAL A 247 -0.42 -10.97 23.20
CA VAL A 247 0.95 -11.50 23.35
C VAL A 247 1.97 -10.34 23.31
N GLU A 248 1.84 -9.41 22.35
CA GLU A 248 2.67 -8.19 22.29
C GLU A 248 2.48 -7.26 23.50
N SER A 249 1.31 -7.30 24.18
CA SER A 249 1.02 -6.53 25.40
C SER A 249 1.48 -7.22 26.66
N GLN A 250 1.54 -8.55 26.61
CA GLN A 250 2.22 -9.33 27.61
C GLN A 250 3.68 -8.93 27.61
N PHE A 251 4.28 -8.99 28.75
CA PHE A 251 5.66 -8.61 28.86
C PHE A 251 6.53 -9.64 28.10
N GLU A 252 7.34 -9.17 27.14
CA GLU A 252 8.40 -10.01 26.59
C GLU A 252 9.29 -10.50 27.72
N ILE A 253 9.40 -11.81 27.85
CA ILE A 253 10.36 -12.40 28.77
C ILE A 253 11.73 -11.92 28.30
N PRO A 254 12.46 -11.14 29.10
CA PRO A 254 13.73 -10.62 28.62
C PRO A 254 14.65 -11.78 28.29
N THR A 255 15.36 -11.69 27.18
CA THR A 255 16.47 -12.59 26.91
C THR A 255 17.43 -12.51 28.08
N ILE A 256 17.71 -13.63 28.71
CA ILE A 256 18.58 -13.69 29.88
C ILE A 256 20.01 -13.87 29.37
N ASP A 257 20.60 -12.76 28.96
CA ASP A 257 21.99 -12.66 28.53
C ASP A 257 22.88 -12.00 29.63
N ASP A 258 24.15 -11.92 29.37
CA ASP A 258 25.10 -11.30 30.30
C ASP A 258 24.75 -9.84 30.60
N ALA A 259 24.24 -9.10 29.63
CA ALA A 259 23.82 -7.70 29.80
C ALA A 259 22.62 -7.58 30.76
N MET A 260 21.65 -8.48 30.64
CA MET A 260 20.49 -8.53 31.52
C MET A 260 20.87 -8.96 32.94
N ILE A 261 21.75 -9.92 33.07
CA ILE A 261 22.31 -10.37 34.38
C ILE A 261 23.03 -9.22 35.06
N GLU A 262 23.86 -8.48 34.34
CA GLU A 262 24.59 -7.33 34.89
C GLU A 262 23.62 -6.21 35.33
N LYS A 263 22.55 -5.96 34.56
CA LYS A 263 21.48 -5.05 34.93
C LYS A 263 20.79 -5.48 36.24
N VAL A 264 20.47 -6.77 36.39
CA VAL A 264 19.89 -7.32 37.64
C VAL A 264 20.83 -7.11 38.80
N ARG A 265 22.14 -7.38 38.62
CA ARG A 265 23.17 -7.15 39.64
C ARG A 265 23.22 -5.70 40.09
N LYS A 266 23.28 -4.76 39.13
CA LYS A 266 23.33 -3.33 39.41
C LYS A 266 22.08 -2.85 40.18
N ASP A 267 20.89 -3.23 39.75
CA ASP A 267 19.64 -2.81 40.37
C ASP A 267 19.47 -3.41 41.78
N LEU A 268 20.00 -4.60 42.03
CA LEU A 268 20.05 -5.20 43.36
C LEU A 268 21.19 -4.66 44.23
N GLY A 269 22.16 -3.93 43.65
CA GLY A 269 23.34 -3.43 44.37
C GLY A 269 24.29 -4.58 44.78
N LEU A 270 24.55 -5.50 43.86
CA LEU A 270 25.43 -6.66 44.09
C LEU A 270 26.86 -6.33 43.61
N SER A 271 27.79 -6.22 44.53
CA SER A 271 29.21 -5.91 44.24
C SER A 271 30.10 -7.13 43.97
N VAL A 272 29.61 -8.34 44.27
CA VAL A 272 30.41 -9.59 44.17
C VAL A 272 29.92 -10.43 42.99
N LYS A 273 30.84 -10.96 42.17
CA LYS A 273 30.51 -11.76 40.97
C LYS A 273 29.86 -13.12 41.30
N LYS A 274 30.22 -13.77 42.39
CA LYS A 274 29.63 -15.04 42.84
C LYS A 274 28.82 -14.81 44.11
N LEU A 275 27.49 -14.88 44.01
CA LEU A 275 26.58 -14.83 45.16
C LEU A 275 25.70 -16.07 45.13
N SER A 276 25.46 -16.66 46.32
CA SER A 276 24.52 -17.77 46.43
C SER A 276 23.11 -17.34 46.06
N PHE A 277 22.34 -18.26 45.52
CA PHE A 277 20.93 -18.06 45.19
C PHE A 277 20.17 -17.42 46.36
N THR A 278 20.38 -17.92 47.58
CA THR A 278 19.72 -17.43 48.81
C THR A 278 20.00 -15.92 49.03
N SER A 279 21.26 -15.49 48.92
CA SER A 279 21.64 -14.08 49.10
C SER A 279 21.01 -13.15 48.06
N ILE A 280 20.89 -13.62 46.81
CA ILE A 280 20.24 -12.88 45.75
C ILE A 280 18.76 -12.69 46.07
N MET A 281 18.09 -13.77 46.49
CA MET A 281 16.66 -13.75 46.79
C MET A 281 16.30 -12.91 48.02
N GLU A 282 17.15 -12.88 49.04
CA GLU A 282 17.01 -12.01 50.21
C GLU A 282 17.10 -10.52 49.84
N LYS A 283 18.07 -10.14 49.04
CA LYS A 283 18.22 -8.76 48.57
C LYS A 283 17.06 -8.36 47.65
N ALA A 284 16.64 -9.27 46.77
CA ALA A 284 15.49 -9.07 45.91
C ALA A 284 14.20 -8.84 46.71
N LYS A 285 13.96 -9.62 47.77
CA LYS A 285 12.80 -9.46 48.67
C LYS A 285 12.80 -8.08 49.32
N LYS A 286 13.94 -7.57 49.78
CA LYS A 286 14.05 -6.23 50.39
C LYS A 286 13.78 -5.09 49.42
N LYS A 287 14.22 -5.19 48.17
CA LYS A 287 14.11 -4.16 47.13
C LYS A 287 12.92 -4.34 46.18
N TRP A 288 12.11 -5.39 46.31
CA TRP A 288 11.13 -5.82 45.33
C TRP A 288 10.26 -4.71 44.73
N LYS A 289 9.73 -3.82 45.59
CA LYS A 289 8.83 -2.75 45.16
C LYS A 289 9.49 -1.70 44.27
N THR A 290 10.79 -1.47 44.44
CA THR A 290 11.58 -0.46 43.72
C THR A 290 12.25 -1.00 42.46
N LEU A 291 12.31 -2.32 42.28
CA LEU A 291 12.97 -2.93 41.13
C LEU A 291 12.19 -2.70 39.84
N PRO A 292 12.90 -2.46 38.72
CA PRO A 292 12.27 -2.42 37.39
C PRO A 292 11.52 -3.71 37.07
N ARG A 293 10.48 -3.61 36.24
CA ARG A 293 9.62 -4.76 35.88
C ARG A 293 10.41 -5.93 35.28
N GLN A 294 11.36 -5.65 34.38
CA GLN A 294 12.23 -6.65 33.77
C GLN A 294 13.04 -7.45 34.81
N VAL A 295 13.63 -6.74 35.73
CA VAL A 295 14.42 -7.34 36.81
C VAL A 295 13.55 -8.23 37.72
N ARG A 296 12.34 -7.79 38.03
CA ARG A 296 11.39 -8.59 38.82
C ARG A 296 11.00 -9.90 38.14
N VAL A 297 10.83 -9.88 36.80
CA VAL A 297 10.57 -11.10 36.02
C VAL A 297 11.73 -12.07 36.10
N VAL A 298 12.95 -11.60 35.85
CA VAL A 298 14.14 -12.47 35.95
C VAL A 298 14.29 -13.09 37.33
N ILE A 299 14.08 -12.30 38.39
CA ILE A 299 14.16 -12.81 39.77
C ILE A 299 13.06 -13.83 40.06
N ALA A 300 11.84 -13.61 39.55
CA ALA A 300 10.74 -14.58 39.69
C ALA A 300 11.07 -15.90 38.98
N LEU A 301 11.61 -15.84 37.77
CA LEU A 301 12.08 -17.02 37.02
C LEU A 301 13.20 -17.76 37.79
N MET A 302 14.19 -17.03 38.30
CA MET A 302 15.22 -17.60 39.17
C MET A 302 14.64 -18.36 40.36
N SER A 303 13.61 -17.78 40.99
CA SER A 303 12.94 -18.40 42.15
C SER A 303 12.27 -19.72 41.81
N PHE A 304 11.59 -19.83 40.66
CA PHE A 304 10.93 -21.07 40.24
C PHE A 304 11.94 -22.12 39.81
N LEU A 305 12.92 -21.71 38.99
CA LEU A 305 13.96 -22.61 38.49
C LEU A 305 14.98 -23.02 39.53
N LYS A 306 15.04 -22.32 40.68
CA LYS A 306 16.06 -22.50 41.76
C LYS A 306 17.49 -22.42 41.21
N MET A 307 17.69 -21.54 40.22
CA MET A 307 18.97 -21.35 39.52
C MET A 307 19.63 -20.04 39.93
N ASP A 308 20.95 -20.04 40.01
CA ASP A 308 21.77 -18.83 40.11
C ASP A 308 22.00 -18.19 38.74
N PHE A 309 22.70 -17.06 38.69
CA PHE A 309 22.94 -16.34 37.44
C PHE A 309 23.79 -17.16 36.43
N GLU A 310 24.71 -17.99 36.88
CA GLU A 310 25.58 -18.77 35.98
C GLU A 310 24.80 -19.88 35.27
N LYS A 311 23.83 -20.47 35.95
CA LYS A 311 22.91 -21.48 35.36
C LYS A 311 21.82 -20.84 34.53
N LEU A 312 21.28 -19.72 34.99
CA LEU A 312 20.21 -19.02 34.30
C LEU A 312 20.64 -18.50 32.92
N ASN A 313 21.90 -18.13 32.74
CA ASN A 313 22.47 -17.70 31.46
C ASN A 313 22.60 -18.84 30.42
N LYS A 314 22.44 -20.08 30.85
CA LYS A 314 22.51 -21.28 29.99
C LYS A 314 21.15 -21.82 29.57
N ILE A 315 20.08 -21.14 29.92
CA ILE A 315 18.71 -21.56 29.60
C ILE A 315 18.01 -20.53 28.74
N ARG A 316 17.07 -21.02 27.95
CA ARG A 316 16.10 -20.21 27.22
C ARG A 316 14.71 -20.51 27.74
N ILE A 317 14.00 -19.50 28.20
CA ILE A 317 12.57 -19.62 28.53
C ILE A 317 11.80 -19.73 27.21
N GLU A 318 10.98 -20.77 27.11
CA GLU A 318 10.18 -21.05 25.93
C GLU A 318 8.76 -20.50 26.09
N ASP A 319 8.10 -20.83 27.20
CA ASP A 319 6.73 -20.38 27.47
C ASP A 319 6.44 -20.34 28.99
N ILE A 320 5.45 -19.54 29.38
CA ILE A 320 4.90 -19.47 30.73
C ILE A 320 3.40 -19.71 30.65
N ASP A 321 3.00 -20.96 30.81
CA ASP A 321 1.60 -21.37 30.83
C ASP A 321 0.98 -21.06 32.20
N MET A 322 0.44 -19.85 32.34
CA MET A 322 -0.17 -19.39 33.59
C MET A 322 -1.43 -20.18 33.98
N PRO A 323 -2.34 -20.55 33.03
CA PRO A 323 -3.48 -21.41 33.33
C PRO A 323 -3.11 -22.76 33.97
N ASN A 324 -2.13 -23.43 33.38
CA ASN A 324 -1.66 -24.73 33.84
C ASN A 324 -0.53 -24.64 34.88
N LYS A 325 -0.14 -23.42 35.24
CA LYS A 325 0.93 -23.12 36.22
C LYS A 325 2.27 -23.77 35.88
N LYS A 326 2.60 -23.87 34.59
CA LYS A 326 3.82 -24.47 34.08
C LYS A 326 4.75 -23.44 33.45
N LEU A 327 6.06 -23.60 33.67
CA LEU A 327 7.13 -22.85 33.04
C LEU A 327 7.90 -23.81 32.15
N PHE A 328 8.01 -23.53 30.86
CA PHE A 328 8.76 -24.30 29.88
C PHE A 328 10.08 -23.62 29.58
N TYR A 329 11.17 -24.38 29.54
CA TYR A 329 12.50 -23.86 29.27
C TYR A 329 13.41 -24.89 28.58
N TRP A 330 14.39 -24.39 27.83
CA TRP A 330 15.47 -25.17 27.24
C TRP A 330 16.77 -24.95 28.01
N ASP A 331 17.46 -26.04 28.31
CA ASP A 331 18.86 -25.98 28.73
C ASP A 331 19.73 -26.19 27.49
N PHE A 332 20.74 -25.37 27.27
CA PHE A 332 21.58 -25.41 26.05
C PHE A 332 22.37 -26.73 25.84
N GLY A 333 22.24 -27.69 26.71
CA GLY A 333 22.81 -29.04 26.59
C GLY A 333 21.78 -30.13 26.23
N ASP A 334 20.51 -29.83 26.21
CA ASP A 334 19.44 -30.82 26.07
C ASP A 334 18.78 -30.83 24.69
N SER A 335 18.29 -32.01 24.31
CA SER A 335 17.56 -32.20 23.05
C SER A 335 16.03 -31.95 23.17
N GLN A 336 15.51 -31.73 24.38
CA GLN A 336 14.10 -31.54 24.66
C GLN A 336 13.84 -30.40 25.62
N SER A 337 12.68 -29.72 25.47
CA SER A 337 12.17 -28.73 26.40
C SER A 337 11.82 -29.37 27.73
N LYS A 338 12.15 -28.71 28.82
CA LYS A 338 11.79 -29.10 30.20
C LYS A 338 10.64 -28.25 30.70
N SER A 339 9.82 -28.79 31.59
CA SER A 339 8.78 -28.04 32.28
C SER A 339 8.90 -28.17 33.78
N ILE A 340 8.55 -27.10 34.49
CA ILE A 340 8.47 -27.08 35.96
C ILE A 340 7.13 -26.49 36.39
N ASP A 341 6.54 -27.08 37.44
CA ASP A 341 5.32 -26.57 38.04
C ASP A 341 5.63 -25.34 38.91
N MET A 342 4.86 -24.29 38.72
CA MET A 342 4.99 -23.06 39.52
C MET A 342 4.06 -23.10 40.70
N ASP A 343 4.60 -22.96 41.92
CA ASP A 343 3.82 -22.88 43.15
C ASP A 343 2.92 -21.63 43.19
N PRO A 344 1.57 -21.77 43.12
CA PRO A 344 0.64 -20.64 43.07
C PRO A 344 0.58 -19.85 44.41
N GLU A 345 1.00 -20.41 45.50
CA GLU A 345 1.03 -19.72 46.81
C GLU A 345 2.30 -18.88 46.98
N SER A 346 3.30 -19.10 46.14
CA SER A 346 4.54 -18.32 46.15
C SER A 346 4.26 -16.83 45.90
N GLN A 347 4.87 -15.97 46.70
CA GLN A 347 4.82 -14.52 46.46
C GLN A 347 5.33 -14.14 45.04
N TYR A 348 6.23 -14.92 44.47
CA TYR A 348 6.79 -14.71 43.12
C TYR A 348 5.81 -15.09 42.02
N TYR A 349 4.97 -16.13 42.24
CA TYR A 349 3.88 -16.49 41.33
C TYR A 349 2.87 -15.35 41.20
N LYS A 350 2.36 -14.84 42.34
CA LYS A 350 1.43 -13.69 42.35
C LYS A 350 2.02 -12.47 41.66
N GLN A 351 3.32 -12.24 41.82
CA GLN A 351 4.03 -11.14 41.17
C GLN A 351 4.25 -11.39 39.67
N LEU A 352 4.61 -12.62 39.29
CA LEU A 352 4.77 -13.03 37.88
C LEU A 352 3.43 -12.96 37.17
N THR A 353 2.36 -13.47 37.75
CA THR A 353 0.98 -13.38 37.28
C THR A 353 0.60 -11.94 36.94
N ASN A 354 0.78 -11.01 37.90
CA ASN A 354 0.50 -9.59 37.66
C ASN A 354 1.36 -8.96 36.56
N THR A 355 2.50 -9.55 36.26
CA THR A 355 3.47 -9.03 35.29
C THR A 355 3.21 -9.60 33.90
N VAL A 356 2.87 -10.89 33.81
CA VAL A 356 2.70 -11.65 32.56
C VAL A 356 1.26 -11.58 32.02
N GLN A 357 0.27 -11.35 32.87
CA GLN A 357 -1.16 -11.28 32.47
C GLN A 357 -1.54 -10.13 31.53
N GLY A 358 -0.58 -9.30 31.14
CA GLY A 358 -0.82 -8.22 30.21
C GLY A 358 -1.49 -6.99 30.84
N GLU A 359 -1.93 -6.08 30.00
CA GLU A 359 -2.57 -4.82 30.39
C GLU A 359 -4.05 -5.04 30.78
N PRO A 360 -4.63 -4.19 31.67
CA PRO A 360 -6.09 -4.14 31.85
C PRO A 360 -6.80 -3.79 30.54
N LEU A 361 -8.03 -4.25 30.36
CA LEU A 361 -8.84 -4.04 29.14
C LEU A 361 -8.89 -2.58 28.72
N THR A 362 -9.19 -1.65 29.63
CA THR A 362 -9.25 -0.22 29.30
C THR A 362 -7.91 0.36 28.87
N THR A 363 -6.82 -0.07 29.51
CA THR A 363 -5.46 0.33 29.13
C THR A 363 -5.08 -0.26 27.78
N PHE A 364 -5.39 -1.52 27.53
CA PHE A 364 -5.16 -2.19 26.25
C PHE A 364 -5.88 -1.46 25.13
N LEU A 365 -7.17 -1.15 25.29
CA LEU A 365 -7.96 -0.44 24.29
C LEU A 365 -7.38 0.95 23.97
N THR A 366 -7.06 1.74 24.99
CA THR A 366 -6.54 3.10 24.79
C THR A 366 -5.12 3.15 24.20
N LYS A 367 -4.27 2.17 24.52
CA LYS A 367 -2.89 2.14 24.02
C LYS A 367 -2.74 1.44 22.67
N ARG A 368 -3.54 0.42 22.40
CA ARG A 368 -3.35 -0.44 21.21
C ARG A 368 -4.22 -0.04 20.03
N PHE A 369 -5.31 0.67 20.27
CA PHE A 369 -6.19 1.12 19.20
C PHE A 369 -6.10 2.64 18.98
N GLN A 370 -6.40 3.05 17.76
CA GLN A 370 -6.52 4.46 17.43
C GLN A 370 -7.88 5.00 17.90
N ARG A 371 -7.90 6.28 18.27
CA ARG A 371 -9.11 7.06 18.59
C ARG A 371 -10.01 6.44 19.69
N VAL A 372 -9.44 5.63 20.56
CA VAL A 372 -10.12 5.08 21.72
C VAL A 372 -9.61 5.78 22.99
N GLY A 373 -10.42 6.68 23.53
CA GLY A 373 -10.14 7.37 24.79
C GLY A 373 -10.61 6.57 26.02
N PRO A 374 -10.23 7.00 27.24
CA PRO A 374 -10.63 6.31 28.48
C PRO A 374 -12.15 6.16 28.63
N THR A 375 -12.92 7.20 28.32
CA THR A 375 -14.38 7.18 28.40
C THR A 375 -15.00 6.17 27.44
N THR A 376 -14.53 6.13 26.19
CA THR A 376 -14.99 5.16 25.18
C THR A 376 -14.61 3.74 25.58
N ALA A 377 -13.41 3.55 26.15
CA ALA A 377 -12.97 2.24 26.63
C ALA A 377 -13.84 1.71 27.78
N LEU A 378 -14.30 2.58 28.68
CA LEU A 378 -15.23 2.20 29.77
C LEU A 378 -16.62 1.84 29.22
N LYS A 379 -17.16 2.65 28.29
CA LYS A 379 -18.43 2.33 27.62
C LYS A 379 -18.36 1.01 26.88
N PHE A 380 -17.27 0.77 26.16
CA PHE A 380 -17.04 -0.50 25.48
C PHE A 380 -16.95 -1.69 26.43
N ALA A 381 -16.24 -1.56 27.56
CA ALA A 381 -16.15 -2.62 28.57
C ALA A 381 -17.54 -3.03 29.08
N ALA A 382 -18.42 -2.05 29.35
CA ALA A 382 -19.81 -2.29 29.71
C ALA A 382 -20.61 -3.00 28.61
N PHE A 383 -20.46 -2.55 27.34
CA PHE A 383 -21.09 -3.17 26.17
C PHE A 383 -20.63 -4.63 25.98
N ALA A 384 -19.33 -4.89 26.10
CA ALA A 384 -18.74 -6.22 25.98
C ALA A 384 -19.00 -7.11 27.23
N LYS A 385 -19.66 -6.61 28.27
CA LYS A 385 -19.91 -7.29 29.55
C LYS A 385 -18.63 -7.79 30.23
N LEU A 386 -17.54 -7.03 30.08
CA LEU A 386 -16.23 -7.31 30.67
C LEU A 386 -15.90 -6.27 31.75
N LYS A 387 -15.21 -6.69 32.81
CA LYS A 387 -14.72 -5.74 33.82
C LYS A 387 -13.61 -4.87 33.25
N PRO A 388 -13.62 -3.54 33.47
CA PRO A 388 -12.59 -2.63 32.96
C PRO A 388 -11.15 -3.01 33.34
N GLU A 389 -10.97 -3.58 34.51
CA GLU A 389 -9.68 -4.00 35.08
C GLU A 389 -9.28 -5.41 34.66
N LYS A 390 -10.15 -6.14 33.92
CA LYS A 390 -9.82 -7.51 33.49
C LYS A 390 -8.55 -7.50 32.63
N ARG A 391 -7.60 -8.34 33.02
CA ARG A 391 -6.32 -8.46 32.34
C ARG A 391 -6.47 -9.22 31.02
N MET A 392 -5.88 -8.70 29.95
CA MET A 392 -6.06 -9.26 28.61
C MET A 392 -5.52 -10.69 28.47
N GLY A 393 -4.41 -11.02 29.15
CA GLY A 393 -3.85 -12.37 29.15
C GLY A 393 -4.62 -13.42 29.96
N THR A 394 -5.71 -13.02 30.64
CA THR A 394 -6.56 -13.96 31.37
C THR A 394 -7.87 -14.29 30.65
N LEU A 395 -8.03 -13.78 29.43
CA LEU A 395 -9.22 -14.05 28.62
C LEU A 395 -9.22 -15.51 28.13
N THR A 396 -10.34 -16.17 28.27
CA THR A 396 -10.57 -17.48 27.65
C THR A 396 -10.75 -17.34 26.14
N ASN A 397 -10.62 -18.42 25.39
CA ASN A 397 -10.86 -18.41 23.94
C ASN A 397 -12.27 -17.90 23.60
N GLN A 398 -13.30 -18.27 24.38
CA GLN A 398 -14.66 -17.79 24.16
C GLN A 398 -14.79 -16.30 24.43
N GLU A 399 -14.15 -15.78 25.48
CA GLU A 399 -14.14 -14.34 25.75
C GLU A 399 -13.39 -13.56 24.68
N LEU A 400 -12.35 -14.13 24.06
CA LEU A 400 -11.65 -13.51 22.93
C LEU A 400 -12.53 -13.40 21.68
N VAL A 401 -13.30 -14.45 21.37
CA VAL A 401 -14.29 -14.42 20.28
C VAL A 401 -15.35 -13.35 20.56
N ASN A 402 -15.94 -13.36 21.76
CA ASN A 402 -16.95 -12.39 22.15
C ASN A 402 -16.41 -10.95 22.14
N LEU A 403 -15.13 -10.75 22.53
CA LEU A 403 -14.46 -9.45 22.48
C LEU A 403 -14.28 -8.98 21.02
N SER A 404 -13.88 -9.87 20.11
CA SER A 404 -13.75 -9.55 18.69
C SER A 404 -15.10 -9.13 18.09
N ASP A 405 -16.15 -9.88 18.37
CA ASP A 405 -17.49 -9.58 17.90
C ASP A 405 -18.01 -8.24 18.48
N ALA A 406 -17.74 -7.99 19.76
CA ALA A 406 -18.10 -6.73 20.39
C ALA A 406 -17.35 -5.54 19.78
N LEU A 407 -16.03 -5.69 19.47
CA LEU A 407 -15.24 -4.64 18.81
C LEU A 407 -15.81 -4.27 17.43
N GLN A 408 -16.33 -5.24 16.70
CA GLN A 408 -16.92 -5.00 15.37
C GLN A 408 -18.31 -4.36 15.42
N LYS A 409 -19.07 -4.58 16.49
CA LYS A 409 -20.48 -4.17 16.62
C LYS A 409 -20.70 -2.90 17.46
N PHE A 410 -19.67 -2.38 18.11
CA PHE A 410 -19.81 -1.20 18.98
C PHE A 410 -19.74 0.09 18.15
N ASP A 411 -20.86 0.79 18.05
CA ASP A 411 -21.03 1.95 17.16
C ASP A 411 -20.43 3.27 17.70
N ASP A 412 -20.13 3.35 19.01
CA ASP A 412 -19.60 4.58 19.63
C ASP A 412 -18.09 4.79 19.38
N PHE A 413 -17.41 3.94 18.62
CA PHE A 413 -16.05 4.22 18.20
C PHE A 413 -16.02 5.34 17.16
N MET A 414 -15.13 6.31 17.36
CA MET A 414 -14.90 7.37 16.37
C MET A 414 -14.37 6.75 15.06
N ALA A 415 -14.75 7.31 13.92
CA ALA A 415 -14.24 6.86 12.62
C ALA A 415 -12.70 6.79 12.58
N PRO A 416 -12.09 5.87 11.80
CA PRO A 416 -10.65 5.74 11.69
C PRO A 416 -9.96 7.05 11.31
N ASP A 417 -8.76 7.26 11.82
CA ASP A 417 -7.95 8.43 11.47
C ASP A 417 -7.42 8.30 10.04
N SER A 418 -7.71 9.30 9.22
CA SER A 418 -7.25 9.39 7.84
C SER A 418 -5.98 10.22 7.66
N SER A 419 -5.46 10.85 8.71
CA SER A 419 -4.24 11.68 8.65
C SER A 419 -2.99 10.88 8.27
N CYS A 420 -3.05 9.55 8.38
CA CYS A 420 -1.99 8.63 7.95
C CYS A 420 -1.93 8.42 6.44
N LEU A 421 -2.97 8.83 5.70
CA LEU A 421 -3.05 8.68 4.26
C LEU A 421 -2.32 9.83 3.54
N ALA A 422 -1.75 9.51 2.42
CA ALA A 422 -1.07 10.44 1.53
C ALA A 422 -1.77 10.43 0.16
N PRO A 423 -2.96 11.05 0.01
CA PRO A 423 -3.58 11.21 -1.29
C PRO A 423 -2.69 12.02 -2.22
N LEU A 424 -2.90 11.91 -3.53
CA LEU A 424 -2.18 12.72 -4.50
C LEU A 424 -2.58 14.20 -4.41
N GLY A 425 -3.86 14.45 -4.17
CA GLY A 425 -4.47 15.77 -4.19
C GLY A 425 -5.14 16.09 -5.53
N ALA A 426 -6.20 16.88 -5.47
CA ALA A 426 -6.99 17.22 -6.66
C ALA A 426 -6.18 17.99 -7.70
N GLU A 427 -5.37 18.97 -7.29
CA GLU A 427 -4.59 19.81 -8.20
C GLU A 427 -3.49 19.04 -8.95
N PRO A 428 -2.63 18.21 -8.30
CA PRO A 428 -1.66 17.38 -9.01
C PRO A 428 -2.31 16.37 -9.96
N LEU A 429 -3.45 15.78 -9.56
CA LEU A 429 -4.21 14.86 -10.42
C LEU A 429 -4.76 15.58 -11.67
N GLU A 430 -5.30 16.79 -11.51
CA GLU A 430 -5.77 17.61 -12.63
C GLU A 430 -4.63 17.97 -13.59
N LYS A 431 -3.47 18.39 -13.05
CA LYS A 431 -2.26 18.67 -13.84
C LYS A 431 -1.80 17.44 -14.63
N GLY A 432 -1.87 16.25 -13.99
CA GLY A 432 -1.58 14.97 -14.65
C GLY A 432 -2.51 14.75 -15.85
N ILE A 433 -3.81 14.80 -15.63
CA ILE A 433 -4.80 14.60 -16.68
C ILE A 433 -4.61 15.60 -17.83
N LYS A 434 -4.43 16.90 -17.52
CA LYS A 434 -4.17 17.94 -18.53
C LYS A 434 -2.92 17.65 -19.36
N LYS A 435 -1.83 17.25 -18.70
CA LYS A 435 -0.54 16.97 -19.36
C LYS A 435 -0.61 15.77 -20.32
N PHE A 436 -1.35 14.73 -19.94
CA PHE A 436 -1.37 13.46 -20.67
C PHE A 436 -2.44 13.39 -21.75
N PHE A 437 -3.54 14.15 -21.63
CA PHE A 437 -4.69 14.06 -22.53
C PHE A 437 -5.07 15.37 -23.20
N ASN A 438 -4.46 16.49 -22.79
CA ASN A 438 -4.74 17.82 -23.34
C ASN A 438 -6.25 18.07 -23.60
N PRO A 439 -7.14 17.85 -22.60
CA PRO A 439 -8.57 17.84 -22.79
C PRO A 439 -9.17 19.25 -22.92
N ASP A 440 -10.31 19.36 -23.62
CA ASP A 440 -11.13 20.59 -23.66
C ASP A 440 -11.77 20.91 -22.29
N PHE A 441 -12.05 19.87 -21.50
CA PHE A 441 -12.64 19.98 -20.17
C PHE A 441 -12.00 18.96 -19.22
N VAL A 442 -11.74 19.41 -18.00
CA VAL A 442 -11.31 18.54 -16.90
C VAL A 442 -11.99 19.00 -15.60
N ALA A 443 -12.39 18.04 -14.80
CA ALA A 443 -12.83 18.27 -13.43
C ALA A 443 -12.32 17.14 -12.54
N VAL A 444 -11.87 17.49 -11.34
CA VAL A 444 -11.34 16.55 -10.35
C VAL A 444 -12.04 16.77 -9.01
N VAL A 445 -12.20 15.72 -8.25
CA VAL A 445 -12.73 15.75 -6.88
C VAL A 445 -11.94 14.80 -5.99
N GLN A 446 -11.59 15.25 -4.81
CA GLN A 446 -11.17 14.42 -3.70
C GLN A 446 -12.34 14.32 -2.71
N ARG A 447 -12.78 13.10 -2.42
CA ARG A 447 -13.86 12.86 -1.47
C ARG A 447 -13.33 12.99 -0.02
N PRO A 448 -14.19 13.37 0.93
CA PRO A 448 -13.84 13.22 2.34
C PRO A 448 -13.44 11.78 2.66
N ALA A 449 -12.56 11.63 3.65
CA ALA A 449 -12.17 10.30 4.09
C ALA A 449 -13.37 9.50 4.62
N SER A 450 -13.42 8.25 4.24
CA SER A 450 -14.39 7.26 4.70
C SER A 450 -13.65 6.02 5.23
N ALA A 451 -14.36 5.01 5.68
CA ALA A 451 -13.76 3.78 6.20
C ALA A 451 -14.57 2.56 5.78
N TYR A 452 -13.87 1.46 5.56
CA TYR A 452 -14.47 0.13 5.42
C TYR A 452 -13.75 -0.84 6.38
N SER A 453 -14.47 -1.66 7.10
CA SER A 453 -13.89 -2.63 8.04
C SER A 453 -12.77 -2.04 8.92
N GLY A 454 -12.91 -0.80 9.39
CA GLY A 454 -11.93 -0.12 10.23
C GLY A 454 -10.67 0.42 9.52
N PHE A 455 -10.59 0.33 8.19
CA PHE A 455 -9.50 0.90 7.41
C PHE A 455 -9.94 2.21 6.76
N PRO A 456 -9.23 3.33 6.99
CA PRO A 456 -9.55 4.59 6.33
C PRO A 456 -9.21 4.53 4.85
N PHE A 457 -10.02 5.20 4.03
CA PHE A 457 -9.74 5.39 2.61
C PHE A 457 -10.20 6.76 2.11
N ILE A 458 -9.59 7.22 1.02
CA ILE A 458 -9.94 8.44 0.30
C ILE A 458 -10.10 8.07 -1.17
N ILE A 459 -11.15 8.57 -1.81
CA ILE A 459 -11.35 8.50 -3.26
C ILE A 459 -10.98 9.84 -3.89
N GLU A 460 -10.11 9.79 -4.87
CA GLU A 460 -9.80 10.89 -5.79
C GLU A 460 -10.26 10.48 -7.19
N MET A 461 -11.03 11.32 -7.83
CA MET A 461 -11.58 11.00 -9.15
C MET A 461 -11.51 12.22 -10.06
N GLY A 462 -11.15 12.00 -11.32
CA GLY A 462 -11.19 12.99 -12.38
C GLY A 462 -12.01 12.54 -13.57
N ILE A 463 -12.63 13.48 -14.25
CA ILE A 463 -13.28 13.29 -15.55
C ILE A 463 -12.72 14.32 -16.53
N ALA A 464 -12.41 13.90 -17.75
CA ALA A 464 -11.94 14.80 -18.79
C ALA A 464 -12.60 14.46 -20.13
N TYR A 465 -12.79 15.48 -20.97
CA TYR A 465 -13.53 15.37 -22.22
C TYR A 465 -12.82 16.14 -23.33
N GLY A 466 -12.81 15.58 -24.55
CA GLY A 466 -12.29 16.23 -25.75
C GLY A 466 -10.76 16.26 -25.84
N GLY A 467 -10.19 17.17 -26.63
CA GLY A 467 -8.77 17.26 -26.88
C GLY A 467 -8.19 16.01 -27.56
N ASP A 468 -7.10 15.47 -27.01
CA ASP A 468 -6.41 14.30 -27.57
C ASP A 468 -7.04 12.95 -27.13
N ILE A 469 -8.18 12.99 -26.43
CA ILE A 469 -8.88 11.79 -25.96
C ILE A 469 -9.56 11.10 -27.15
N LYS A 470 -9.33 9.79 -27.29
CA LYS A 470 -9.95 8.98 -28.34
C LYS A 470 -11.45 8.81 -28.10
N SER A 471 -12.25 8.80 -29.18
CA SER A 471 -13.67 8.40 -29.12
C SER A 471 -13.80 6.91 -28.74
N GLY A 472 -15.00 6.51 -28.30
CA GLY A 472 -15.27 5.14 -27.83
C GLY A 472 -15.29 5.01 -26.31
N GLY A 473 -15.29 6.14 -25.59
CA GLY A 473 -15.28 6.14 -24.11
C GLY A 473 -16.67 5.94 -23.47
N PRO A 474 -16.72 5.77 -22.12
CA PRO A 474 -15.65 6.17 -21.18
C PRO A 474 -14.46 5.23 -21.14
N HIS A 475 -13.24 5.75 -21.34
CA HIS A 475 -12.02 5.01 -21.01
C HIS A 475 -11.73 5.23 -19.53
N VAL A 476 -11.54 4.15 -18.76
CA VAL A 476 -11.42 4.23 -17.30
C VAL A 476 -9.99 3.86 -16.86
N TYR A 477 -9.32 4.81 -16.26
CA TYR A 477 -8.00 4.64 -15.66
C TYR A 477 -8.16 4.42 -14.16
N ARG A 478 -7.72 3.25 -13.66
CA ARG A 478 -7.95 2.81 -12.28
C ARG A 478 -6.64 2.73 -11.52
N TYR A 479 -6.62 3.33 -10.34
CA TYR A 479 -5.43 3.36 -9.49
C TYR A 479 -5.76 3.02 -8.04
N ALA A 480 -4.88 2.25 -7.39
CA ALA A 480 -4.94 1.96 -5.97
C ALA A 480 -3.58 2.23 -5.32
N ASN A 481 -3.52 3.12 -4.33
CA ASN A 481 -2.27 3.60 -3.74
C ASN A 481 -1.22 4.02 -4.80
N ARG A 482 -1.68 4.70 -5.86
CA ARG A 482 -0.86 5.14 -7.01
C ARG A 482 -0.26 4.00 -7.86
N ILE A 483 -0.92 2.82 -7.86
CA ILE A 483 -0.60 1.70 -8.74
C ILE A 483 -1.63 1.66 -9.86
N PRO A 484 -1.24 1.64 -11.15
CA PRO A 484 -2.14 1.37 -12.25
C PRO A 484 -2.69 -0.07 -12.20
N LEU A 485 -4.00 -0.23 -12.37
CA LEU A 485 -4.68 -1.52 -12.38
C LEU A 485 -5.01 -1.92 -13.83
N LEU A 486 -4.09 -2.59 -14.51
CA LEU A 486 -4.16 -2.85 -15.97
C LEU A 486 -4.80 -4.19 -16.35
N TYR A 487 -5.19 -5.02 -15.39
CA TYR A 487 -5.80 -6.33 -15.61
C TYR A 487 -7.18 -6.43 -14.96
N ASP A 488 -7.95 -7.43 -15.37
CA ASP A 488 -9.26 -7.82 -14.80
C ASP A 488 -10.24 -6.65 -14.60
N GLU A 489 -10.34 -5.78 -15.60
CA GLU A 489 -11.18 -4.58 -15.56
C GLU A 489 -12.64 -4.92 -15.22
N GLY A 490 -13.20 -5.94 -15.85
CA GLY A 490 -14.61 -6.30 -15.73
C GLY A 490 -15.08 -6.65 -14.32
N SER A 491 -14.16 -7.01 -13.41
CA SER A 491 -14.48 -7.35 -12.02
C SER A 491 -14.20 -6.25 -11.02
N ASP A 492 -13.75 -5.07 -11.46
CA ASP A 492 -13.40 -3.95 -10.59
C ASP A 492 -14.64 -3.11 -10.21
N VAL A 493 -14.69 -2.66 -8.95
CA VAL A 493 -15.82 -1.87 -8.44
C VAL A 493 -15.99 -0.52 -9.17
N VAL A 494 -14.91 0.08 -9.66
CA VAL A 494 -14.96 1.34 -10.42
C VAL A 494 -15.70 1.12 -11.74
N ILE A 495 -15.36 0.06 -12.47
CA ILE A 495 -16.01 -0.29 -13.75
C ILE A 495 -17.48 -0.58 -13.54
N LYS A 496 -17.86 -1.31 -12.48
CA LYS A 496 -19.24 -1.53 -12.10
C LYS A 496 -19.98 -0.20 -11.95
N VAL A 497 -19.44 0.73 -11.17
CA VAL A 497 -20.07 2.04 -10.93
C VAL A 497 -20.20 2.86 -12.20
N VAL A 498 -19.21 2.82 -13.09
CA VAL A 498 -19.22 3.53 -14.38
C VAL A 498 -20.28 2.94 -15.32
N ASN A 499 -20.36 1.60 -15.40
CA ASN A 499 -21.34 0.90 -16.25
C ASN A 499 -22.79 1.07 -15.76
N ASP A 500 -23.00 1.14 -14.44
CA ASP A 500 -24.32 1.37 -13.83
C ASP A 500 -24.79 2.83 -13.98
N THR A 501 -23.95 3.74 -14.51
CA THR A 501 -24.28 5.16 -14.62
C THR A 501 -25.04 5.43 -15.91
N ASP A 502 -26.23 6.01 -15.80
CA ASP A 502 -27.01 6.52 -16.96
C ASP A 502 -26.36 7.81 -17.48
N TRP A 503 -25.48 7.66 -18.48
CA TRP A 503 -24.79 8.78 -19.12
C TRP A 503 -25.71 9.71 -19.93
N GLY A 504 -26.85 9.20 -20.43
CA GLY A 504 -27.86 9.99 -21.13
C GLY A 504 -28.43 11.12 -20.27
N ARG A 505 -28.58 10.85 -18.96
CA ARG A 505 -29.00 11.85 -17.96
C ARG A 505 -28.03 13.04 -17.86
N TYR A 506 -26.76 12.81 -18.17
CA TYR A 506 -25.70 13.83 -18.14
C TYR A 506 -25.40 14.42 -19.52
N LYS A 507 -26.29 14.23 -20.51
CA LYS A 507 -26.16 14.72 -21.89
C LYS A 507 -24.97 14.13 -22.66
N VAL A 508 -24.44 13.01 -22.20
CA VAL A 508 -23.40 12.24 -22.88
C VAL A 508 -24.12 11.21 -23.76
N LYS A 509 -24.00 11.33 -25.08
CA LYS A 509 -24.66 10.45 -26.06
C LYS A 509 -23.64 9.82 -27.00
N GLY A 510 -23.91 8.59 -27.43
CA GLY A 510 -23.01 7.85 -28.33
C GLY A 510 -21.73 7.42 -27.62
N GLU A 511 -20.63 7.45 -28.34
CA GLU A 511 -19.28 7.09 -27.88
C GLU A 511 -18.36 8.33 -27.86
N PRO A 512 -18.60 9.29 -26.95
CA PRO A 512 -17.83 10.53 -26.93
C PRO A 512 -16.40 10.33 -26.41
N PRO A 513 -15.49 11.27 -26.75
CA PRO A 513 -14.11 11.23 -26.29
C PRO A 513 -14.02 11.69 -24.83
N PHE A 514 -14.20 10.80 -23.86
CA PHE A 514 -13.98 11.14 -22.45
C PHE A 514 -13.36 10.01 -21.65
N ILE A 515 -12.64 10.40 -20.62
CA ILE A 515 -11.97 9.50 -19.69
C ILE A 515 -12.45 9.73 -18.26
N ILE A 516 -12.34 8.68 -17.47
CA ILE A 516 -12.51 8.71 -16.02
C ILE A 516 -11.21 8.19 -15.40
N VAL A 517 -10.65 8.96 -14.49
CA VAL A 517 -9.49 8.59 -13.69
C VAL A 517 -9.95 8.38 -12.27
N SER A 518 -9.79 7.18 -11.70
CA SER A 518 -10.18 6.86 -10.32
C SER A 518 -8.99 6.39 -9.53
N HIS A 519 -8.76 6.99 -8.39
CA HIS A 519 -7.68 6.66 -7.46
C HIS A 519 -8.23 6.44 -6.06
N ILE A 520 -7.93 5.28 -5.46
CA ILE A 520 -8.23 4.96 -4.07
C ILE A 520 -6.95 4.92 -3.25
N CYS A 521 -6.92 5.67 -2.14
CA CYS A 521 -5.87 5.63 -1.13
C CYS A 521 -6.38 4.92 0.12
N SER A 522 -5.65 3.94 0.64
CA SER A 522 -5.97 3.29 1.91
C SER A 522 -4.72 2.66 2.53
N THR A 523 -4.74 2.49 3.85
CA THR A 523 -3.73 1.65 4.54
C THR A 523 -3.87 0.17 4.21
N ARG A 524 -5.04 -0.24 3.70
CA ARG A 524 -5.29 -1.61 3.24
C ARG A 524 -6.32 -1.57 2.10
N ILE A 525 -5.88 -1.75 0.88
CA ILE A 525 -6.78 -1.88 -0.28
C ILE A 525 -7.41 -3.28 -0.28
N PRO A 526 -8.74 -3.41 -0.43
CA PRO A 526 -9.39 -4.71 -0.54
C PRO A 526 -9.25 -5.29 -1.96
N TYR A 527 -8.06 -5.79 -2.29
CA TYR A 527 -7.87 -6.48 -3.58
C TYR A 527 -8.59 -7.82 -3.59
N LYS A 528 -9.11 -8.24 -4.76
CA LYS A 528 -9.70 -9.58 -4.95
C LYS A 528 -8.62 -10.66 -5.04
N THR A 529 -7.45 -10.31 -5.55
CA THR A 529 -6.33 -11.24 -5.78
C THR A 529 -5.02 -10.70 -5.21
N ALA A 530 -4.08 -11.59 -4.92
CA ALA A 530 -2.73 -11.21 -4.47
C ALA A 530 -1.95 -10.41 -5.54
N GLY A 531 -2.33 -10.55 -6.81
CA GLY A 531 -1.77 -9.79 -7.93
C GLY A 531 -2.12 -8.30 -7.95
N LYS A 532 -2.94 -7.80 -7.03
CA LYS A 532 -3.37 -6.38 -6.92
C LYS A 532 -4.00 -5.84 -8.22
N GLU A 533 -4.85 -6.61 -8.89
CA GLU A 533 -5.32 -6.28 -10.23
C GLU A 533 -6.65 -5.53 -10.25
N ASN A 534 -7.47 -5.73 -9.23
CA ASN A 534 -8.78 -5.10 -9.09
C ASN A 534 -9.15 -4.88 -7.62
N VAL A 535 -9.97 -3.87 -7.39
CA VAL A 535 -10.51 -3.55 -6.06
C VAL A 535 -11.82 -4.30 -5.86
N ALA A 536 -11.96 -4.96 -4.71
CA ALA A 536 -13.15 -5.70 -4.35
C ALA A 536 -14.35 -4.77 -4.12
N ASP A 537 -15.52 -5.29 -4.46
CA ASP A 537 -16.80 -4.63 -4.27
C ASP A 537 -17.12 -4.55 -2.76
N ARG A 538 -17.01 -3.34 -2.21
CA ARG A 538 -17.35 -2.99 -0.83
C ARG A 538 -18.35 -1.84 -0.87
N GLN A 539 -19.45 -1.95 -0.15
CA GLN A 539 -20.54 -0.97 -0.19
C GLN A 539 -20.08 0.45 0.12
N GLU A 540 -19.18 0.61 1.09
CA GLU A 540 -18.63 1.91 1.49
C GLU A 540 -17.81 2.54 0.36
N ILE A 541 -16.99 1.74 -0.32
CA ILE A 541 -16.16 2.19 -1.45
C ILE A 541 -17.05 2.51 -2.65
N GLU A 542 -17.98 1.63 -3.00
CA GLU A 542 -18.93 1.84 -4.09
C GLU A 542 -19.73 3.13 -3.88
N ARG A 543 -20.22 3.38 -2.66
CA ARG A 543 -20.95 4.61 -2.31
C ARG A 543 -20.13 5.86 -2.60
N GLU A 544 -18.89 5.93 -2.13
CA GLU A 544 -18.03 7.10 -2.34
C GLU A 544 -17.64 7.28 -3.80
N LEU A 545 -17.41 6.20 -4.54
CA LEU A 545 -17.22 6.23 -6.00
C LEU A 545 -18.43 6.79 -6.72
N ARG A 546 -19.65 6.33 -6.40
CA ARG A 546 -20.91 6.83 -6.98
C ARG A 546 -21.10 8.32 -6.70
N LEU A 547 -20.83 8.76 -5.48
CA LEU A 547 -20.94 10.18 -5.11
C LEU A 547 -19.93 11.06 -5.86
N ALA A 548 -18.68 10.58 -6.00
CA ALA A 548 -17.64 11.26 -6.78
C ALA A 548 -18.05 11.37 -8.26
N LEU A 549 -18.46 10.25 -8.85
CA LEU A 549 -18.86 10.20 -10.25
C LEU A 549 -20.08 11.08 -10.55
N GLN A 550 -21.10 11.04 -9.70
CA GLN A 550 -22.29 11.91 -9.84
C GLN A 550 -21.92 13.40 -9.79
N TYR A 551 -21.02 13.79 -8.87
CA TYR A 551 -20.55 15.17 -8.80
C TYR A 551 -19.84 15.61 -10.09
N LEU A 552 -18.92 14.80 -10.59
CA LEU A 552 -18.16 15.08 -11.81
C LEU A 552 -19.03 15.05 -13.07
N SER A 553 -19.98 14.11 -13.15
CA SER A 553 -20.92 14.00 -14.28
C SER A 553 -21.84 15.21 -14.39
N ARG A 554 -22.24 15.82 -13.25
CA ARG A 554 -22.98 17.10 -13.26
C ARG A 554 -22.13 18.24 -13.82
N LYS A 555 -20.84 18.32 -13.46
CA LYS A 555 -19.91 19.32 -14.03
C LYS A 555 -19.74 19.12 -15.54
N LEU A 556 -19.54 17.86 -15.98
CA LEU A 556 -19.49 17.53 -17.41
C LEU A 556 -20.78 17.91 -18.12
N SER A 557 -21.96 17.61 -17.57
CA SER A 557 -23.26 17.97 -18.15
C SER A 557 -23.44 19.48 -18.30
N SER A 558 -22.96 20.27 -17.34
CA SER A 558 -22.94 21.73 -17.42
C SER A 558 -22.06 22.22 -18.58
N PHE A 559 -20.87 21.68 -18.72
CA PHE A 559 -19.93 21.96 -19.82
C PHE A 559 -20.58 21.62 -21.18
N MET A 560 -21.13 20.40 -21.32
CA MET A 560 -21.80 19.95 -22.56
C MET A 560 -22.99 20.85 -22.93
N SER A 561 -23.75 21.34 -21.93
CA SER A 561 -24.86 22.27 -22.17
C SER A 561 -24.39 23.60 -22.73
N LYS A 562 -23.33 24.18 -22.12
CA LYS A 562 -22.76 25.45 -22.58
C LYS A 562 -22.17 25.33 -23.99
N ARG A 563 -21.39 24.25 -24.24
CA ARG A 563 -20.84 23.95 -25.56
C ARG A 563 -21.95 23.82 -26.62
N GLY A 564 -23.01 23.07 -26.31
CA GLY A 564 -24.15 22.93 -27.21
C GLY A 564 -24.87 24.27 -27.48
N GLN A 565 -24.97 25.14 -26.48
CA GLN A 565 -25.56 26.49 -26.66
C GLN A 565 -24.68 27.37 -27.54
N ALA A 566 -23.34 27.34 -27.32
CA ALA A 566 -22.40 28.09 -28.14
C ALA A 566 -22.41 27.61 -29.61
N GLU A 567 -22.45 26.29 -29.83
CA GLU A 567 -22.55 25.72 -31.20
C GLU A 567 -23.88 26.08 -31.87
N MET A 568 -24.98 26.06 -31.13
CA MET A 568 -26.29 26.49 -31.66
C MET A 568 -26.31 27.99 -31.99
N ALA A 569 -25.67 28.83 -31.16
CA ALA A 569 -25.58 30.25 -31.43
C ALA A 569 -24.75 30.51 -32.71
N LYS A 570 -23.61 29.83 -32.89
CA LYS A 570 -22.81 29.89 -34.11
C LYS A 570 -23.58 29.43 -35.36
N LYS A 571 -24.34 28.31 -35.24
CA LYS A 571 -25.17 27.82 -36.33
C LYS A 571 -26.26 28.82 -36.70
N ARG A 572 -26.91 29.47 -35.73
CA ARG A 572 -27.92 30.52 -35.99
C ARG A 572 -27.30 31.74 -36.66
N ALA A 573 -26.14 32.22 -36.16
CA ALA A 573 -25.44 33.33 -36.83
C ALA A 573 -25.14 33.02 -38.31
N ASN A 574 -24.64 31.81 -38.60
CA ASN A 574 -24.40 31.37 -39.98
C ASN A 574 -25.69 31.26 -40.83
N LEU A 575 -26.79 30.78 -40.24
CA LEU A 575 -28.07 30.73 -40.91
C LEU A 575 -28.58 32.14 -41.22
N TYR A 576 -28.51 33.08 -40.30
CA TYR A 576 -28.88 34.47 -40.53
C TYR A 576 -28.04 35.11 -41.63
N ALA A 577 -26.71 34.92 -41.61
CA ALA A 577 -25.81 35.41 -42.64
C ALA A 577 -26.16 34.88 -44.04
N LYS A 578 -26.64 33.64 -44.13
CA LYS A 578 -27.03 33.01 -45.39
C LYS A 578 -28.40 33.40 -45.89
N TYR A 579 -29.43 33.35 -45.03
CA TYR A 579 -30.83 33.42 -45.47
C TYR A 579 -31.41 34.85 -45.45
N ILE A 580 -30.94 35.76 -44.60
CA ILE A 580 -31.48 37.13 -44.59
C ILE A 580 -31.24 37.86 -45.90
N PRO A 581 -30.03 37.80 -46.55
CA PRO A 581 -29.83 38.36 -47.88
C PRO A 581 -30.75 37.75 -48.93
N MET A 582 -30.89 36.42 -48.95
CA MET A 582 -31.79 35.73 -49.90
C MET A 582 -33.26 36.14 -49.73
N ILE A 583 -33.71 36.28 -48.50
CA ILE A 583 -35.08 36.76 -48.23
C ILE A 583 -35.26 38.20 -48.72
N ALA A 584 -34.27 39.06 -48.52
CA ALA A 584 -34.31 40.43 -49.00
C ALA A 584 -34.36 40.51 -50.54
N GLU A 585 -33.58 39.70 -51.24
CA GLU A 585 -33.62 39.54 -52.69
C GLU A 585 -35.05 39.10 -53.17
N PHE A 586 -35.57 38.01 -52.56
CA PHE A 586 -36.89 37.51 -52.88
C PHE A 586 -37.99 38.53 -52.60
N CYS A 587 -37.92 39.29 -51.51
CA CYS A 587 -38.86 40.37 -51.23
C CYS A 587 -38.79 41.49 -52.24
N THR A 588 -37.62 41.78 -52.79
CA THR A 588 -37.41 42.77 -53.86
C THR A 588 -38.09 42.32 -55.15
N GLU A 589 -37.87 41.07 -55.56
CA GLU A 589 -38.51 40.47 -56.73
C GLU A 589 -40.03 40.46 -56.60
N LEU A 590 -40.59 39.97 -55.51
CA LEU A 590 -42.03 39.91 -55.29
C LEU A 590 -42.71 41.26 -55.21
N SER A 591 -42.02 42.30 -54.72
CA SER A 591 -42.57 43.65 -54.60
C SER A 591 -42.47 44.49 -55.86
N GLY A 592 -41.76 44.04 -56.87
CA GLY A 592 -41.48 44.78 -58.11
C GLY A 592 -40.66 46.06 -57.89
N LYS A 593 -40.06 46.25 -56.75
CA LYS A 593 -39.26 47.42 -56.39
C LYS A 593 -37.85 47.26 -56.88
N LYS A 594 -37.22 48.34 -57.42
CA LYS A 594 -35.82 48.34 -57.88
C LYS A 594 -34.76 48.38 -56.74
N LYS A 595 -35.19 48.55 -55.48
CA LYS A 595 -34.29 48.74 -54.37
C LYS A 595 -34.53 47.67 -53.29
N GLU A 596 -33.52 46.93 -52.90
CA GLU A 596 -33.57 45.96 -51.81
C GLU A 596 -33.95 46.62 -50.47
N PRO A 597 -34.69 45.91 -49.60
CA PRO A 597 -34.93 46.37 -48.22
C PRO A 597 -33.58 46.49 -47.47
N ASN A 598 -33.49 47.49 -46.62
CA ASN A 598 -32.23 47.71 -45.84
C ASN A 598 -32.16 46.70 -44.68
N TYR A 599 -31.62 45.52 -44.96
CA TYR A 599 -31.46 44.43 -44.02
C TYR A 599 -30.08 44.40 -43.32
N LYS A 600 -29.08 45.16 -43.86
CA LYS A 600 -27.68 45.07 -43.38
C LYS A 600 -27.53 45.33 -41.88
N LYS A 601 -28.14 46.41 -41.37
CA LYS A 601 -28.09 46.78 -39.98
C LYS A 601 -28.73 45.71 -39.06
N MET A 602 -29.83 45.11 -39.50
CA MET A 602 -30.51 44.03 -38.79
C MET A 602 -29.64 42.77 -38.75
N LEU A 603 -29.08 42.40 -39.92
CA LEU A 603 -28.16 41.26 -40.05
C LEU A 603 -26.92 41.40 -39.15
N GLU A 604 -26.28 42.56 -39.15
CA GLU A 604 -25.13 42.86 -38.32
C GLU A 604 -25.48 42.79 -36.84
N THR A 605 -26.65 43.27 -36.44
CA THR A 605 -27.14 43.23 -35.05
C THR A 605 -27.38 41.80 -34.58
N GLU A 606 -28.08 40.99 -35.39
CA GLU A 606 -28.40 39.58 -35.05
C GLU A 606 -27.16 38.69 -35.04
N ILE A 607 -26.26 38.85 -36.02
CA ILE A 607 -24.97 38.13 -36.03
C ILE A 607 -24.12 38.54 -34.82
N ALA A 608 -24.03 39.84 -34.50
CA ALA A 608 -23.28 40.32 -33.33
C ALA A 608 -23.88 39.80 -32.02
N PHE A 609 -25.23 39.74 -31.92
CA PHE A 609 -25.89 39.19 -30.73
C PHE A 609 -25.58 37.71 -30.51
N GLU A 610 -25.76 36.86 -31.55
CA GLU A 610 -25.51 35.44 -31.46
C GLU A 610 -23.98 35.14 -31.28
N THR A 611 -23.12 35.93 -31.91
CA THR A 611 -21.65 35.82 -31.72
C THR A 611 -21.25 36.19 -30.29
N LYS A 612 -21.77 37.29 -29.74
CA LYS A 612 -21.54 37.67 -28.33
C LYS A 612 -22.02 36.59 -27.36
N LYS A 613 -23.19 36.00 -27.67
CA LYS A 613 -23.71 34.89 -26.86
C LYS A 613 -22.81 33.66 -26.93
N ALA A 614 -22.33 33.28 -28.10
CA ALA A 614 -21.37 32.18 -28.27
C ALA A 614 -20.05 32.44 -27.51
N VAL A 615 -19.48 33.64 -27.66
CA VAL A 615 -18.24 34.03 -26.96
C VAL A 615 -18.43 34.08 -25.43
N LYS A 616 -19.59 34.55 -24.95
CA LYS A 616 -19.88 34.54 -23.51
C LYS A 616 -19.90 33.12 -22.95
N GLU A 617 -20.58 32.19 -23.61
CA GLU A 617 -20.66 30.79 -23.22
C GLU A 617 -19.25 30.10 -23.29
N GLU A 618 -18.45 30.42 -24.33
CA GLU A 618 -17.08 29.94 -24.48
C GLU A 618 -16.14 30.47 -23.37
N ASN A 619 -16.23 31.76 -23.04
CA ASN A 619 -15.45 32.36 -21.95
C ASN A 619 -15.84 31.79 -20.58
N GLU A 620 -17.12 31.48 -20.34
CA GLU A 620 -17.55 30.81 -19.11
C GLU A 620 -17.13 29.34 -19.04
N ILE A 621 -16.77 28.73 -20.18
CA ILE A 621 -16.15 27.40 -20.27
C ILE A 621 -14.66 27.48 -19.87
N GLY A 622 -13.92 28.50 -20.34
CA GLY A 622 -12.49 28.66 -20.10
C GLY A 622 -12.09 29.14 -18.71
N ASN A 623 -13.02 29.75 -17.95
CA ASN A 623 -12.77 30.36 -16.63
C ASN A 623 -13.18 29.47 -15.43
N LYS A 624 -13.48 28.20 -15.60
CA LYS A 624 -13.79 27.22 -14.56
C LYS A 624 -12.92 25.99 -14.66
#